data_b783d2e6b013239046e59736cff88558
#
_entry.id   b783d2e6b013239046e59736cff88558
#
_cell.length_a   1.000
_cell.length_b   1.000
_cell.length_c   1.000
_cell.angle_alpha   90.00
_cell.angle_beta   90.00
_cell.angle_gamma   90.00
#
_symmetry.space_group_name_H-M   'P 1'
#
loop_
_entity.id
_entity.type
_entity.pdbx_description
1 polymer ?
#
loop_
_entity_poly.entity_id
_entity_poly.type
_entity_poly.pdbx_seq_one_letter_code
_entity_poly.pdbx_strand_id
1 'polypeptide(L)'
;MLVYRRSAGRGTGRRVAVSAGVAVSIVLSQVLAIRGLVLVVNRDFGFFPTWSSLAAASEDDNPFAAVAQPASGGAMTTDELKQIRVRGWAPRKVQPPKGDGLYRDYVVSGVQSGTTAKVVVWMPPGHEHAANAKGLPVVFVLGGAYGPVDNVATSLQFAQKAAPLIRSKQIPPFVAVMPEVNIKLPQDTECTDYPGGPQAYTWLARDVPAWAQHTLGVVQPGPRWSVLGWSLGGYCAAKLHAAEPQTFGSGASLQGYFAPSVDGSTGTLASVLQRDPALRQRSDVAWLLRNRPPARTRLLAMSSPADAQSWQLTQQFLGATKGLPGITPMVVDNAGHTYTAWREALPRTLTFLLKDAGAKG
;
A
#
# COMPACT_ATOMS: atom_id res chain seq x y z
N MET A 1 -45.69 -14.44 -73.13
CA MET A 1 -44.95 -13.36 -72.47
C MET A 1 -44.98 -13.59 -70.97
N LEU A 2 -44.00 -14.34 -70.46
CA LEU A 2 -43.93 -14.74 -69.03
C LEU A 2 -43.09 -13.72 -68.24
N VAL A 3 -43.72 -13.08 -67.28
CA VAL A 3 -43.09 -12.13 -66.37
C VAL A 3 -42.36 -12.90 -65.24
N TYR A 4 -41.03 -12.90 -65.29
CA TYR A 4 -40.19 -13.48 -64.25
C TYR A 4 -40.04 -12.45 -63.07
N ARG A 5 -40.82 -12.65 -61.98
CA ARG A 5 -40.66 -11.87 -60.79
C ARG A 5 -39.45 -12.37 -60.01
N ARG A 6 -38.38 -11.58 -59.95
CA ARG A 6 -37.22 -11.77 -59.06
C ARG A 6 -37.64 -11.65 -57.60
N SER A 7 -37.59 -12.75 -56.86
CA SER A 7 -37.65 -12.78 -55.41
C SER A 7 -36.20 -12.66 -54.85
N ALA A 8 -35.64 -11.47 -54.93
CA ALA A 8 -34.35 -11.18 -54.35
C ALA A 8 -34.53 -10.18 -53.18
N GLY A 9 -34.60 -10.64 -51.95
CA GLY A 9 -34.72 -9.73 -50.82
C GLY A 9 -34.80 -10.36 -49.41
N ARG A 10 -35.15 -11.63 -49.33
CA ARG A 10 -35.29 -12.26 -47.99
C ARG A 10 -34.04 -13.00 -47.43
N GLY A 11 -33.04 -13.27 -48.26
CA GLY A 11 -31.83 -14.00 -47.84
C GLY A 11 -30.78 -13.14 -47.18
N THR A 12 -30.61 -11.88 -47.61
CA THR A 12 -29.58 -10.97 -47.14
C THR A 12 -29.87 -10.46 -45.74
N GLY A 13 -31.12 -10.07 -45.44
CA GLY A 13 -31.50 -9.60 -44.10
C GLY A 13 -31.36 -10.68 -43.02
N ARG A 14 -31.70 -11.92 -43.36
CA ARG A 14 -31.52 -13.05 -42.39
C ARG A 14 -30.05 -13.39 -42.13
N ARG A 15 -29.20 -13.31 -43.15
CA ARG A 15 -27.74 -13.50 -42.98
C ARG A 15 -27.12 -12.39 -42.16
N VAL A 16 -27.47 -11.14 -42.36
CA VAL A 16 -27.02 -9.98 -41.58
C VAL A 16 -27.49 -10.10 -40.13
N ALA A 17 -28.76 -10.48 -39.90
CA ALA A 17 -29.28 -10.68 -38.52
C ALA A 17 -28.57 -11.84 -37.77
N VAL A 18 -28.25 -12.94 -38.47
CA VAL A 18 -27.52 -14.07 -37.88
C VAL A 18 -26.07 -13.66 -37.58
N SER A 19 -25.41 -12.94 -38.49
CA SER A 19 -24.04 -12.48 -38.27
C SER A 19 -23.96 -11.45 -37.13
N ALA A 20 -24.93 -10.55 -37.02
CA ALA A 20 -25.02 -9.60 -35.91
C ALA A 20 -25.28 -10.33 -34.58
N GLY A 21 -26.16 -11.33 -34.56
CA GLY A 21 -26.43 -12.15 -33.39
C GLY A 21 -25.22 -12.94 -32.91
N VAL A 22 -24.46 -13.52 -33.84
CA VAL A 22 -23.18 -14.21 -33.52
C VAL A 22 -22.13 -13.23 -32.97
N ALA A 23 -21.96 -12.05 -33.57
CA ALA A 23 -21.04 -11.04 -33.08
C ALA A 23 -21.40 -10.56 -31.67
N VAL A 24 -22.67 -10.28 -31.41
CA VAL A 24 -23.16 -9.91 -30.08
C VAL A 24 -22.93 -11.05 -29.05
N SER A 25 -23.18 -12.30 -29.43
CA SER A 25 -22.94 -13.45 -28.56
C SER A 25 -21.47 -13.64 -28.22
N ILE A 26 -20.57 -13.41 -29.18
CA ILE A 26 -19.11 -13.47 -28.95
C ILE A 26 -18.68 -12.36 -27.99
N VAL A 27 -19.13 -11.13 -28.20
CA VAL A 27 -18.82 -10.00 -27.29
C VAL A 27 -19.37 -10.27 -25.89
N LEU A 28 -20.61 -10.75 -25.79
CA LEU A 28 -21.20 -11.08 -24.50
C LEU A 28 -20.45 -12.18 -23.75
N SER A 29 -20.02 -13.22 -24.47
CA SER A 29 -19.24 -14.32 -23.88
C SER A 29 -17.87 -13.86 -23.41
N GLN A 30 -17.20 -12.96 -24.16
CA GLN A 30 -15.92 -12.37 -23.74
C GLN A 30 -16.09 -11.48 -22.50
N VAL A 31 -17.13 -10.64 -22.46
CA VAL A 31 -17.42 -9.81 -21.27
C VAL A 31 -17.72 -10.68 -20.05
N LEU A 32 -18.48 -11.77 -20.21
CA LEU A 32 -18.77 -12.71 -19.13
C LEU A 32 -17.51 -13.47 -18.68
N ALA A 33 -16.64 -13.87 -19.61
CA ALA A 33 -15.39 -14.55 -19.30
C ALA A 33 -14.41 -13.61 -18.54
N ILE A 34 -14.29 -12.35 -18.99
CA ILE A 34 -13.47 -11.34 -18.30
C ILE A 34 -14.03 -11.07 -16.90
N ARG A 35 -15.36 -10.87 -16.77
CA ARG A 35 -15.98 -10.68 -15.46
C ARG A 35 -15.80 -11.90 -14.56
N GLY A 36 -15.94 -13.11 -15.10
CA GLY A 36 -15.69 -14.35 -14.38
C GLY A 36 -14.25 -14.45 -13.86
N LEU A 37 -13.28 -14.11 -14.71
CA LEU A 37 -11.85 -14.08 -14.34
C LEU A 37 -11.57 -13.04 -13.25
N VAL A 38 -12.09 -11.82 -13.39
CA VAL A 38 -11.98 -10.76 -12.39
C VAL A 38 -12.58 -11.18 -11.06
N LEU A 39 -13.74 -11.86 -11.07
CA LEU A 39 -14.37 -12.36 -9.86
C LEU A 39 -13.55 -13.45 -9.17
N VAL A 40 -12.99 -14.40 -9.95
CA VAL A 40 -12.13 -15.46 -9.41
C VAL A 40 -10.88 -14.86 -8.80
N VAL A 41 -10.20 -13.98 -9.52
CA VAL A 41 -9.01 -13.28 -9.03
C VAL A 41 -9.34 -12.43 -7.79
N ASN A 42 -10.46 -11.70 -7.83
CA ASN A 42 -10.86 -10.89 -6.68
C ASN A 42 -11.26 -11.75 -5.46
N ARG A 43 -11.89 -12.91 -5.68
CA ARG A 43 -12.19 -13.86 -4.61
C ARG A 43 -10.93 -14.40 -3.96
N ASP A 44 -9.92 -14.72 -4.75
CA ASP A 44 -8.69 -15.35 -4.27
C ASP A 44 -7.74 -14.31 -3.63
N PHE A 45 -7.74 -13.09 -4.13
CA PHE A 45 -6.85 -12.02 -3.65
C PHE A 45 -7.56 -10.91 -2.85
N GLY A 46 -8.88 -10.79 -2.94
CA GLY A 46 -9.68 -9.82 -2.17
C GLY A 46 -9.38 -8.35 -2.46
N PHE A 47 -8.94 -8.02 -3.69
CA PHE A 47 -8.56 -6.65 -4.07
C PHE A 47 -9.70 -5.64 -3.95
N PHE A 48 -10.91 -6.06 -4.28
CA PHE A 48 -12.10 -5.20 -4.29
C PHE A 48 -13.21 -5.81 -3.41
N PRO A 49 -13.47 -5.26 -2.22
CA PRO A 49 -14.44 -5.83 -1.28
C PRO A 49 -15.90 -5.62 -1.71
N THR A 50 -16.17 -4.71 -2.65
CA THR A 50 -17.51 -4.40 -3.15
C THR A 50 -17.52 -4.16 -4.65
N TRP A 51 -18.67 -4.32 -5.30
CA TRP A 51 -18.86 -3.98 -6.71
C TRP A 51 -18.59 -2.50 -7.02
N SER A 52 -18.90 -1.62 -6.07
CA SER A 52 -18.63 -0.19 -6.20
C SER A 52 -17.13 0.12 -6.18
N SER A 53 -16.32 -0.61 -5.42
CA SER A 53 -14.87 -0.44 -5.43
C SER A 53 -14.23 -0.94 -6.72
N LEU A 54 -14.79 -1.99 -7.33
CA LEU A 54 -14.36 -2.48 -8.64
C LEU A 54 -14.74 -1.51 -9.77
N ALA A 55 -15.93 -0.92 -9.71
CA ALA A 55 -16.39 0.07 -10.69
C ALA A 55 -15.58 1.38 -10.60
N ALA A 56 -15.29 1.84 -9.39
CA ALA A 56 -14.49 3.04 -9.16
C ALA A 56 -13.03 2.90 -9.68
N ALA A 57 -12.48 1.69 -9.71
CA ALA A 57 -11.16 1.43 -10.27
C ALA A 57 -11.10 1.52 -11.82
N SER A 58 -12.26 1.56 -12.49
CA SER A 58 -12.36 1.67 -13.94
C SER A 58 -12.64 3.10 -14.45
N GLU A 59 -12.83 4.07 -13.56
CA GLU A 59 -13.00 5.47 -13.92
C GLU A 59 -11.61 6.15 -13.96
N ASP A 60 -11.20 6.53 -15.16
CA ASP A 60 -9.91 7.15 -15.50
C ASP A 60 -9.79 8.63 -15.02
N ASP A 61 -10.35 8.98 -13.91
CA ASP A 61 -10.11 10.25 -13.25
C ASP A 61 -8.98 10.11 -12.22
N ASN A 62 -7.73 10.11 -12.73
CA ASN A 62 -6.57 10.31 -11.87
C ASN A 62 -6.30 11.83 -11.72
N PRO A 63 -6.77 12.50 -10.66
CA PRO A 63 -6.54 13.93 -10.44
C PRO A 63 -5.09 14.26 -10.06
N PHE A 64 -4.16 13.27 -10.15
CA PHE A 64 -2.83 13.32 -9.55
C PHE A 64 -1.67 13.42 -10.57
N ALA A 65 -1.94 13.77 -11.83
CA ALA A 65 -0.90 13.91 -12.83
C ALA A 65 -0.30 15.32 -12.87
N ALA A 66 0.69 15.60 -12.02
CA ALA A 66 1.64 16.68 -12.23
C ALA A 66 2.93 16.41 -11.44
N VAL A 67 4.03 16.17 -12.13
CA VAL A 67 5.34 15.85 -11.53
C VAL A 67 6.25 17.06 -11.62
N ALA A 68 6.74 17.53 -10.48
CA ALA A 68 7.89 18.44 -10.38
C ALA A 68 9.16 17.65 -10.02
N GLN A 69 10.32 18.12 -10.46
CA GLN A 69 11.61 17.44 -10.27
C GLN A 69 12.09 17.45 -8.81
N PRO A 70 12.89 16.45 -8.37
CA PRO A 70 13.23 16.25 -6.98
C PRO A 70 14.29 17.18 -6.45
N ALA A 71 14.12 17.62 -5.20
CA ALA A 71 15.18 18.20 -4.39
C ALA A 71 15.95 17.10 -3.62
N SER A 72 17.22 17.30 -3.38
CA SER A 72 18.13 16.37 -2.72
C SER A 72 17.71 16.07 -1.28
N GLY A 73 17.64 14.78 -0.92
CA GLY A 73 17.08 14.26 0.32
C GLY A 73 17.79 14.68 1.62
N GLY A 74 17.30 15.73 2.26
CA GLY A 74 17.57 16.14 3.64
C GLY A 74 16.29 16.20 4.48
N ALA A 75 16.43 16.46 5.78
CA ALA A 75 15.28 16.79 6.63
C ALA A 75 14.61 18.07 6.09
N MET A 76 13.27 18.09 6.08
CA MET A 76 12.52 19.27 5.63
C MET A 76 12.84 20.49 6.48
N THR A 77 13.08 21.61 5.81
CA THR A 77 13.22 22.91 6.45
C THR A 77 11.86 23.44 6.95
N THR A 78 11.90 24.40 7.86
CA THR A 78 10.68 25.07 8.36
C THR A 78 9.86 25.73 7.23
N ASP A 79 10.53 26.22 6.19
CA ASP A 79 9.86 26.86 5.06
C ASP A 79 9.25 25.85 4.08
N GLU A 80 9.87 24.69 3.88
CA GLU A 80 9.27 23.55 3.15
C GLU A 80 8.03 23.02 3.88
N LEU A 81 8.08 22.90 5.22
CA LEU A 81 6.92 22.51 6.03
C LEU A 81 5.74 23.45 5.85
N LYS A 82 5.97 24.77 5.73
CA LYS A 82 4.91 25.76 5.45
C LYS A 82 4.33 25.64 4.03
N GLN A 83 5.06 25.04 3.10
CA GLN A 83 4.62 24.83 1.71
C GLN A 83 3.79 23.56 1.53
N ILE A 84 3.78 22.67 2.52
CA ILE A 84 2.94 21.47 2.47
C ILE A 84 1.47 21.91 2.39
N ARG A 85 0.85 21.68 1.24
CA ARG A 85 -0.55 22.02 1.02
C ARG A 85 -1.42 20.83 1.42
N VAL A 86 -2.29 21.05 2.38
CA VAL A 86 -3.33 20.10 2.74
C VAL A 86 -4.63 20.61 2.14
N ARG A 87 -5.16 19.94 1.15
CA ARG A 87 -6.54 20.15 0.72
C ARG A 87 -7.43 19.38 1.68
N GLY A 88 -8.01 20.12 2.60
CA GLY A 88 -9.16 19.79 3.40
C GLY A 88 -9.27 18.35 3.95
N TRP A 89 -9.65 18.32 5.17
CA TRP A 89 -10.23 17.17 5.82
C TRP A 89 -11.65 16.95 5.30
N ALA A 90 -11.91 15.77 4.72
CA ALA A 90 -13.26 15.33 4.39
C ALA A 90 -13.67 14.17 5.31
N PRO A 91 -14.86 14.21 5.91
CA PRO A 91 -15.36 13.05 6.62
C PRO A 91 -15.51 11.89 5.63
N ARG A 92 -14.86 10.77 5.95
CA ARG A 92 -14.91 9.58 5.12
C ARG A 92 -16.32 8.96 5.14
N LYS A 93 -16.80 8.48 4.00
CA LYS A 93 -18.10 7.80 3.90
C LYS A 93 -18.16 6.49 4.71
N VAL A 94 -17.03 5.77 4.79
CA VAL A 94 -16.93 4.51 5.54
C VAL A 94 -16.14 4.78 6.80
N GLN A 95 -16.81 4.79 7.94
CA GLN A 95 -16.24 4.92 9.26
C GLN A 95 -16.18 3.56 9.97
N PRO A 96 -15.27 3.38 10.95
CA PRO A 96 -15.27 2.19 11.78
C PRO A 96 -16.54 2.13 12.65
N PRO A 97 -16.86 0.98 13.26
CA PRO A 97 -17.89 0.88 14.26
C PRO A 97 -17.71 1.91 15.38
N LYS A 98 -18.81 2.36 15.98
CA LYS A 98 -18.77 3.31 17.09
C LYS A 98 -17.88 2.77 18.23
N GLY A 99 -16.93 3.59 18.66
CA GLY A 99 -15.96 3.22 19.70
C GLY A 99 -14.67 2.58 19.17
N ASP A 100 -14.52 2.41 17.85
CA ASP A 100 -13.28 1.92 17.24
C ASP A 100 -12.41 3.04 16.64
N GLY A 101 -12.62 4.29 17.09
CA GLY A 101 -11.87 5.46 16.61
C GLY A 101 -12.51 6.09 15.37
N LEU A 102 -11.73 6.88 14.61
CA LEU A 102 -12.22 7.66 13.50
C LEU A 102 -11.22 7.67 12.35
N TYR A 103 -11.68 7.46 11.11
CA TYR A 103 -10.89 7.70 9.90
C TYR A 103 -11.07 9.11 9.37
N ARG A 104 -9.97 9.69 8.86
CA ARG A 104 -9.92 10.98 8.18
C ARG A 104 -9.15 10.86 6.88
N ASP A 105 -9.68 11.48 5.82
CA ASP A 105 -9.03 11.53 4.52
C ASP A 105 -8.38 12.89 4.31
N TYR A 106 -7.13 12.90 3.87
CA TYR A 106 -6.36 14.07 3.50
C TYR A 106 -5.85 13.91 2.07
N VAL A 107 -5.73 15.02 1.35
CA VAL A 107 -4.93 15.09 0.13
C VAL A 107 -3.71 15.91 0.46
N VAL A 108 -2.54 15.29 0.38
CA VAL A 108 -1.26 15.87 0.79
C VAL A 108 -0.42 16.09 -0.45
N SER A 109 0.14 17.30 -0.60
CA SER A 109 1.12 17.61 -1.64
C SER A 109 2.51 17.64 -1.04
N GLY A 110 3.33 16.68 -1.40
CA GLY A 110 4.72 16.57 -0.98
C GLY A 110 5.60 17.61 -1.69
N VAL A 111 6.42 18.30 -0.93
CA VAL A 111 7.29 19.37 -1.44
C VAL A 111 8.54 18.78 -2.09
N GLN A 112 9.10 17.71 -1.51
CA GLN A 112 10.34 17.11 -2.00
C GLN A 112 10.08 16.12 -3.14
N SER A 113 9.02 15.31 -3.04
CA SER A 113 8.67 14.35 -4.10
C SER A 113 7.92 14.96 -5.27
N GLY A 114 7.27 16.10 -5.07
CA GLY A 114 6.30 16.66 -6.02
C GLY A 114 5.00 15.83 -6.12
N THR A 115 4.84 14.80 -5.31
CA THR A 115 3.68 13.91 -5.32
C THR A 115 2.50 14.56 -4.59
N THR A 116 1.32 14.51 -5.20
CA THR A 116 0.06 14.84 -4.52
C THR A 116 -0.79 13.60 -4.49
N ALA A 117 -1.07 13.09 -3.29
CA ALA A 117 -1.81 11.85 -3.14
C ALA A 117 -2.64 11.83 -1.85
N LYS A 118 -3.54 10.83 -1.78
CA LYS A 118 -4.38 10.60 -0.62
C LYS A 118 -3.58 10.01 0.53
N VAL A 119 -3.88 10.51 1.74
CA VAL A 119 -3.43 9.92 3.01
C VAL A 119 -4.66 9.71 3.89
N VAL A 120 -4.90 8.49 4.29
CA VAL A 120 -5.92 8.15 5.28
C VAL A 120 -5.26 8.15 6.66
N VAL A 121 -5.90 8.76 7.65
CA VAL A 121 -5.45 8.74 9.05
C VAL A 121 -6.51 8.07 9.89
N TRP A 122 -6.10 7.10 10.70
CA TRP A 122 -6.94 6.57 11.77
C TRP A 122 -6.52 7.16 13.11
N MET A 123 -7.50 7.74 13.79
CA MET A 123 -7.37 8.28 15.14
C MET A 123 -7.94 7.25 16.11
N PRO A 124 -7.19 6.85 17.16
CA PRO A 124 -7.63 5.79 18.05
C PRO A 124 -8.78 6.22 18.97
N PRO A 125 -9.51 5.27 19.59
CA PRO A 125 -10.56 5.57 20.56
C PRO A 125 -10.10 6.53 21.65
N GLY A 126 -10.91 7.54 21.96
CA GLY A 126 -10.61 8.58 22.94
C GLY A 126 -9.68 9.69 22.43
N HIS A 127 -9.20 9.59 21.19
CA HIS A 127 -8.29 10.55 20.55
C HIS A 127 -8.78 10.99 19.17
N GLU A 128 -10.09 10.98 18.95
CA GLU A 128 -10.70 11.27 17.64
C GLU A 128 -10.47 12.73 17.18
N HIS A 129 -10.13 13.64 18.09
CA HIS A 129 -9.75 15.02 17.77
C HIS A 129 -8.23 15.16 17.65
N ALA A 130 -7.77 15.91 16.64
CA ALA A 130 -6.34 16.08 16.37
C ALA A 130 -5.57 16.64 17.59
N ALA A 131 -6.18 17.51 18.39
CA ALA A 131 -5.58 18.01 19.63
C ALA A 131 -5.22 16.89 20.65
N ASN A 132 -5.95 15.78 20.61
CA ASN A 132 -5.74 14.63 21.49
C ASN A 132 -4.70 13.64 20.94
N ALA A 133 -4.23 13.82 19.71
CA ALA A 133 -3.18 12.99 19.10
C ALA A 133 -1.77 13.38 19.54
N LYS A 134 -1.64 14.55 20.20
CA LYS A 134 -0.35 15.08 20.63
C LYS A 134 0.42 14.08 21.47
N GLY A 135 1.64 13.81 21.03
CA GLY A 135 2.54 12.89 21.72
C GLY A 135 2.24 11.38 21.53
N LEU A 136 1.26 11.00 20.70
CA LEU A 136 1.02 9.60 20.38
C LEU A 136 2.08 9.03 19.45
N PRO A 137 2.43 7.73 19.59
CA PRO A 137 3.21 6.99 18.61
C PRO A 137 2.51 6.94 17.24
N VAL A 138 3.27 6.64 16.20
CA VAL A 138 2.76 6.53 14.84
C VAL A 138 3.02 5.15 14.27
N VAL A 139 2.04 4.61 13.57
CA VAL A 139 2.19 3.43 12.72
C VAL A 139 1.83 3.81 11.28
N PHE A 140 2.81 3.77 10.38
CA PHE A 140 2.56 3.82 8.96
C PHE A 140 2.00 2.49 8.49
N VAL A 141 0.97 2.52 7.64
CA VAL A 141 0.32 1.31 7.12
C VAL A 141 0.30 1.39 5.60
N LEU A 142 1.06 0.51 4.94
CA LEU A 142 1.30 0.53 3.51
C LEU A 142 0.52 -0.58 2.81
N GLY A 143 -0.29 -0.19 1.83
CA GLY A 143 -1.11 -1.10 1.04
C GLY A 143 -0.31 -1.94 0.04
N GLY A 144 -0.92 -3.03 -0.43
CA GLY A 144 -0.38 -3.83 -1.53
C GLY A 144 -0.53 -3.16 -2.89
N ALA A 145 0.07 -3.76 -3.92
CA ALA A 145 -0.01 -3.29 -5.30
C ALA A 145 -1.48 -3.20 -5.77
N TYR A 146 -1.75 -2.22 -6.64
CA TYR A 146 -3.03 -1.98 -7.33
C TYR A 146 -4.25 -1.71 -6.44
N GLY A 147 -4.13 -1.85 -5.12
CA GLY A 147 -5.20 -1.56 -4.20
C GLY A 147 -5.17 -0.09 -3.73
N PRO A 148 -6.31 0.63 -3.73
CA PRO A 148 -6.35 1.97 -3.17
C PRO A 148 -6.09 1.95 -1.66
N VAL A 149 -5.56 3.04 -1.13
CA VAL A 149 -5.32 3.20 0.31
C VAL A 149 -6.58 2.95 1.17
N ASP A 150 -7.76 3.11 0.59
CA ASP A 150 -9.05 2.83 1.23
C ASP A 150 -9.20 1.39 1.74
N ASN A 151 -8.50 0.43 1.11
CA ASN A 151 -8.53 -0.98 1.49
C ASN A 151 -8.00 -1.24 2.91
N VAL A 152 -7.19 -0.35 3.46
CA VAL A 152 -6.76 -0.44 4.87
C VAL A 152 -7.97 -0.37 5.82
N ALA A 153 -8.90 0.52 5.52
CA ALA A 153 -10.11 0.66 6.34
C ALA A 153 -11.16 -0.39 6.02
N THR A 154 -11.35 -0.73 4.75
CA THR A 154 -12.44 -1.60 4.29
C THR A 154 -12.05 -3.08 4.32
N SER A 155 -11.01 -3.46 3.59
CA SER A 155 -10.60 -4.86 3.43
C SER A 155 -9.76 -5.38 4.59
N LEU A 156 -8.80 -4.59 5.09
CA LEU A 156 -7.98 -4.96 6.24
C LEU A 156 -8.75 -4.82 7.55
N GLN A 157 -9.79 -3.98 7.60
CA GLN A 157 -10.57 -3.69 8.80
C GLN A 157 -9.67 -3.24 9.98
N PHE A 158 -8.74 -2.34 9.67
CA PHE A 158 -7.65 -1.96 10.58
C PHE A 158 -8.16 -1.50 11.94
N ALA A 159 -9.14 -0.59 11.98
CA ALA A 159 -9.70 -0.08 13.23
C ALA A 159 -10.30 -1.18 14.11
N GLN A 160 -11.06 -2.11 13.51
CA GLN A 160 -11.69 -3.21 14.23
C GLN A 160 -10.67 -4.20 14.85
N LYS A 161 -9.45 -4.24 14.30
CA LYS A 161 -8.37 -5.08 14.85
C LYS A 161 -7.51 -4.31 15.85
N ALA A 162 -7.30 -3.02 15.66
CA ALA A 162 -6.46 -2.19 16.53
C ALA A 162 -7.17 -1.72 17.82
N ALA A 163 -8.41 -1.24 17.69
CA ALA A 163 -9.14 -0.66 18.81
C ALA A 163 -9.36 -1.60 20.01
N PRO A 164 -9.70 -2.89 19.83
CA PRO A 164 -9.79 -3.83 20.97
C PRO A 164 -8.48 -3.98 21.75
N LEU A 165 -7.33 -3.98 21.08
CA LEU A 165 -6.02 -4.08 21.72
C LEU A 165 -5.70 -2.86 22.60
N ILE A 166 -6.12 -1.67 22.16
CA ILE A 166 -5.98 -0.43 22.93
C ILE A 166 -6.91 -0.46 24.14
N ARG A 167 -8.18 -0.82 23.94
CA ARG A 167 -9.16 -0.90 25.05
C ARG A 167 -8.76 -1.91 26.13
N SER A 168 -8.17 -3.03 25.74
CA SER A 168 -7.64 -4.05 26.65
C SER A 168 -6.24 -3.72 27.19
N LYS A 169 -5.67 -2.56 26.83
CA LYS A 169 -4.33 -2.10 27.23
C LYS A 169 -3.18 -3.05 26.83
N GLN A 170 -3.39 -3.87 25.81
CA GLN A 170 -2.33 -4.72 25.25
C GLN A 170 -1.31 -3.91 24.46
N ILE A 171 -1.76 -2.79 23.86
CA ILE A 171 -0.91 -1.81 23.20
C ILE A 171 -1.31 -0.39 23.62
N PRO A 172 -0.38 0.58 23.59
CA PRO A 172 -0.73 1.98 23.83
C PRO A 172 -1.59 2.54 22.67
N PRO A 173 -2.35 3.62 22.89
CA PRO A 173 -2.97 4.35 21.81
C PRO A 173 -1.91 4.91 20.85
N PHE A 174 -2.22 4.94 19.54
CA PHE A 174 -1.33 5.38 18.48
C PHE A 174 -2.13 5.94 17.30
N VAL A 175 -1.52 6.78 16.48
CA VAL A 175 -2.09 7.25 15.23
C VAL A 175 -1.62 6.36 14.10
N ALA A 176 -2.54 5.87 13.25
CA ALA A 176 -2.14 5.20 12.02
C ALA A 176 -2.19 6.18 10.85
N VAL A 177 -1.08 6.26 10.11
CA VAL A 177 -0.93 7.08 8.89
C VAL A 177 -0.81 6.15 7.70
N MET A 178 -1.72 6.27 6.76
CA MET A 178 -1.92 5.36 5.64
C MET A 178 -1.79 6.13 4.33
N PRO A 179 -0.56 6.34 3.82
CA PRO A 179 -0.36 7.02 2.54
C PRO A 179 -0.70 6.12 1.36
N GLU A 180 -1.13 6.73 0.25
CA GLU A 180 -1.20 6.04 -1.02
C GLU A 180 0.20 5.60 -1.45
N VAL A 181 0.35 4.31 -1.75
CA VAL A 181 1.59 3.69 -2.23
C VAL A 181 1.60 3.62 -3.76
N ASN A 182 0.43 3.40 -4.35
CA ASN A 182 0.24 3.23 -5.80
C ASN A 182 0.09 4.59 -6.50
N ILE A 183 1.13 5.42 -6.45
CA ILE A 183 1.08 6.83 -6.93
C ILE A 183 1.20 6.97 -8.44
N LYS A 184 1.39 5.89 -9.19
CA LYS A 184 1.51 5.90 -10.67
C LYS A 184 0.89 4.65 -11.31
N LEU A 185 -0.36 4.35 -10.98
CA LEU A 185 -1.05 3.23 -11.62
C LEU A 185 -1.06 3.36 -13.16
N PRO A 186 -0.96 2.27 -13.91
CA PRO A 186 -0.84 0.88 -13.44
C PRO A 186 0.59 0.44 -13.11
N GLN A 187 1.57 1.34 -13.11
CA GLN A 187 2.96 1.02 -12.85
C GLN A 187 3.23 0.87 -11.34
N ASP A 188 3.87 -0.23 -10.96
CA ASP A 188 4.45 -0.39 -9.63
C ASP A 188 5.76 0.40 -9.53
N THR A 189 5.85 1.25 -8.51
CA THR A 189 7.03 2.08 -8.27
C THR A 189 8.06 1.43 -7.35
N GLU A 190 7.75 0.27 -6.79
CA GLU A 190 8.62 -0.44 -5.83
C GLU A 190 9.11 0.49 -4.70
N CYS A 191 8.28 1.47 -4.33
CA CYS A 191 8.64 2.50 -3.36
C CYS A 191 10.06 3.06 -3.61
N THR A 192 10.35 3.39 -4.86
CA THR A 192 11.69 3.76 -5.33
C THR A 192 11.63 5.05 -6.13
N ASP A 193 12.56 5.96 -5.84
CA ASP A 193 12.80 7.13 -6.67
C ASP A 193 13.68 6.75 -7.86
N TYR A 194 13.32 7.20 -9.06
CA TYR A 194 14.13 6.96 -10.25
C TYR A 194 14.01 8.10 -11.26
N PRO A 195 15.05 8.35 -12.09
CA PRO A 195 15.05 9.42 -13.08
C PRO A 195 13.89 9.30 -14.07
N GLY A 196 13.13 10.38 -14.25
CA GLY A 196 11.96 10.42 -15.13
C GLY A 196 10.72 9.69 -14.60
N GLY A 197 10.77 9.19 -13.37
CA GLY A 197 9.67 8.55 -12.68
C GLY A 197 9.19 9.29 -11.43
N PRO A 198 8.13 8.81 -10.78
CA PRO A 198 7.67 9.36 -9.52
C PRO A 198 8.70 9.15 -8.42
N GLN A 199 8.73 10.09 -7.47
CA GLN A 199 9.62 10.05 -6.33
C GLN A 199 8.92 9.35 -5.15
N ALA A 200 8.63 8.06 -5.34
CA ALA A 200 7.80 7.27 -4.42
C ALA A 200 8.49 7.03 -3.07
N TYR A 201 9.81 6.85 -3.07
CA TYR A 201 10.56 6.73 -1.82
C TYR A 201 10.55 8.04 -1.05
N THR A 202 10.85 9.17 -1.70
CA THR A 202 10.83 10.50 -1.09
C THR A 202 9.44 10.84 -0.54
N TRP A 203 8.37 10.48 -1.25
CA TRP A 203 7.00 10.62 -0.76
C TRP A 203 6.79 9.92 0.59
N LEU A 204 7.15 8.64 0.66
CA LEU A 204 6.93 7.81 1.85
C LEU A 204 7.92 8.08 2.98
N ALA A 205 9.18 8.42 2.66
CA ALA A 205 10.25 8.55 3.64
C ALA A 205 10.42 9.99 4.17
N ARG A 206 9.95 11.01 3.45
CA ARG A 206 10.17 12.43 3.77
C ARG A 206 8.88 13.22 3.87
N ASP A 207 8.13 13.32 2.77
CA ASP A 207 6.98 14.22 2.70
C ASP A 207 5.87 13.83 3.68
N VAL A 208 5.44 12.57 3.65
CA VAL A 208 4.35 12.10 4.54
C VAL A 208 4.75 12.10 6.01
N PRO A 209 5.95 11.67 6.42
CA PRO A 209 6.38 11.80 7.81
C PRO A 209 6.43 13.24 8.30
N ALA A 210 6.99 14.16 7.52
CA ALA A 210 7.07 15.57 7.87
C ALA A 210 5.67 16.21 8.00
N TRP A 211 4.78 15.91 7.03
CA TRP A 211 3.39 16.33 7.08
C TRP A 211 2.67 15.79 8.33
N ALA A 212 2.80 14.50 8.61
CA ALA A 212 2.11 13.88 9.75
C ALA A 212 2.54 14.50 11.07
N GLN A 213 3.85 14.69 11.26
CA GLN A 213 4.39 15.32 12.44
C GLN A 213 3.87 16.76 12.60
N HIS A 214 3.95 17.57 11.54
CA HIS A 214 3.55 18.98 11.58
C HIS A 214 2.04 19.15 11.76
N THR A 215 1.24 18.38 11.04
CA THR A 215 -0.22 18.56 10.98
C THR A 215 -0.96 17.86 12.12
N LEU A 216 -0.51 16.66 12.50
CA LEU A 216 -1.20 15.85 13.51
C LEU A 216 -0.64 16.04 14.93
N GLY A 217 0.49 16.73 15.07
CA GLY A 217 1.13 16.97 16.38
C GLY A 217 1.58 15.70 17.11
N VAL A 218 1.76 14.61 16.39
CA VAL A 218 2.27 13.32 16.91
C VAL A 218 3.73 13.46 17.40
N VAL A 219 4.26 12.43 18.06
CA VAL A 219 5.67 12.44 18.46
C VAL A 219 6.60 12.65 17.27
N GLN A 220 7.81 13.12 17.54
CA GLN A 220 8.88 13.18 16.54
C GLN A 220 9.15 11.80 15.94
N PRO A 221 9.48 11.70 14.64
CA PRO A 221 10.00 10.48 14.04
C PRO A 221 11.12 9.86 14.87
N GLY A 222 11.17 8.53 14.94
CA GLY A 222 12.16 7.84 15.76
C GLY A 222 11.66 6.50 16.30
N PRO A 223 12.16 6.04 17.46
CA PRO A 223 11.83 4.72 18.01
C PRO A 223 10.34 4.46 18.25
N ARG A 224 9.54 5.52 18.39
CA ARG A 224 8.08 5.44 18.59
C ARG A 224 7.28 5.51 17.27
N TRP A 225 7.96 5.54 16.12
CA TRP A 225 7.36 5.40 14.80
C TRP A 225 7.62 4.00 14.26
N SER A 226 6.62 3.39 13.73
CA SER A 226 6.67 2.06 13.15
C SER A 226 6.09 2.07 11.75
N VAL A 227 6.49 1.13 10.91
CA VAL A 227 5.93 0.95 9.58
C VAL A 227 5.54 -0.51 9.38
N LEU A 228 4.34 -0.76 8.87
CA LEU A 228 3.88 -2.07 8.46
C LEU A 228 3.24 -2.01 7.08
N GLY A 229 3.23 -3.13 6.39
CA GLY A 229 2.53 -3.25 5.14
C GLY A 229 2.39 -4.70 4.71
N TRP A 230 1.62 -4.93 3.66
CA TRP A 230 1.42 -6.25 3.07
C TRP A 230 1.74 -6.26 1.59
N SER A 231 2.20 -7.41 1.07
CA SER A 231 2.57 -7.55 -0.35
C SER A 231 3.61 -6.50 -0.76
N LEU A 232 3.39 -5.68 -1.80
CA LEU A 232 4.20 -4.51 -2.13
C LEU A 232 4.45 -3.62 -0.90
N GLY A 233 3.40 -3.27 -0.15
CA GLY A 233 3.55 -2.46 1.06
C GLY A 233 4.40 -3.13 2.14
N GLY A 234 4.43 -4.47 2.18
CA GLY A 234 5.33 -5.24 3.05
C GLY A 234 6.79 -5.07 2.67
N TYR A 235 7.10 -5.08 1.38
CA TYR A 235 8.42 -4.72 0.88
C TYR A 235 8.78 -3.27 1.22
N CYS A 236 7.88 -2.34 0.93
CA CYS A 236 8.08 -0.92 1.24
C CYS A 236 8.35 -0.69 2.73
N ALA A 237 7.59 -1.36 3.60
CA ALA A 237 7.76 -1.24 5.06
C ALA A 237 9.13 -1.75 5.52
N ALA A 238 9.55 -2.92 5.03
CA ALA A 238 10.87 -3.47 5.34
C ALA A 238 12.00 -2.57 4.84
N LYS A 239 11.88 -2.04 3.61
CA LYS A 239 12.83 -1.12 3.00
C LYS A 239 12.93 0.20 3.77
N LEU A 240 11.78 0.81 4.13
CA LEU A 240 11.76 2.06 4.89
C LEU A 240 12.38 1.88 6.29
N HIS A 241 12.06 0.80 7.00
CA HIS A 241 12.72 0.53 8.29
C HIS A 241 14.24 0.36 8.15
N ALA A 242 14.69 -0.39 7.14
CA ALA A 242 16.12 -0.64 6.94
C ALA A 242 16.90 0.60 6.47
N ALA A 243 16.29 1.43 5.62
CA ALA A 243 16.94 2.61 5.04
C ALA A 243 16.80 3.88 5.91
N GLU A 244 15.71 3.99 6.69
CA GLU A 244 15.36 5.18 7.49
C GLU A 244 15.10 4.81 8.96
N PRO A 245 16.05 4.18 9.64
CA PRO A 245 15.87 3.72 11.02
C PRO A 245 15.71 4.89 12.01
N GLN A 246 16.12 6.09 11.64
CA GLN A 246 15.93 7.31 12.42
C GLN A 246 14.49 7.82 12.35
N THR A 247 13.74 7.43 11.31
CA THR A 247 12.32 7.75 11.16
C THR A 247 11.45 6.62 11.67
N PHE A 248 11.76 5.39 11.29
CA PHE A 248 10.98 4.20 11.60
C PHE A 248 11.78 3.23 12.47
N GLY A 249 11.57 3.27 13.79
CA GLY A 249 12.29 2.44 14.75
C GLY A 249 11.94 0.95 14.69
N SER A 250 10.82 0.59 14.05
CA SER A 250 10.44 -0.81 13.80
C SER A 250 9.66 -0.98 12.51
N GLY A 251 9.75 -2.18 11.91
CA GLY A 251 9.08 -2.53 10.66
C GLY A 251 8.36 -3.88 10.73
N ALA A 252 7.34 -4.06 9.90
CA ALA A 252 6.69 -5.35 9.70
C ALA A 252 6.28 -5.55 8.24
N SER A 253 6.70 -6.67 7.66
CA SER A 253 6.34 -7.13 6.33
C SER A 253 5.39 -8.32 6.44
N LEU A 254 4.16 -8.17 5.93
CA LEU A 254 3.16 -9.22 5.90
C LEU A 254 3.08 -9.80 4.49
N GLN A 255 3.62 -10.99 4.28
CA GLN A 255 3.70 -11.65 2.98
C GLN A 255 4.27 -10.73 1.87
N GLY A 256 5.25 -9.89 2.24
CA GLY A 256 5.99 -9.08 1.29
C GLY A 256 7.18 -9.83 0.69
N TYR A 257 8.02 -9.08 0.01
CA TYR A 257 9.31 -9.48 -0.50
C TYR A 257 10.39 -8.51 0.02
N PHE A 258 11.68 -8.70 -0.32
CA PHE A 258 12.76 -7.97 0.35
C PHE A 258 13.79 -7.40 -0.62
N ALA A 259 13.54 -7.50 -1.92
CA ALA A 259 14.30 -6.87 -2.98
C ALA A 259 13.34 -6.44 -4.08
N PRO A 260 13.65 -5.39 -4.87
CA PRO A 260 12.71 -4.89 -5.87
C PRO A 260 12.40 -5.95 -6.92
N SER A 261 11.13 -6.07 -7.28
CA SER A 261 10.69 -6.88 -8.41
C SER A 261 11.12 -6.23 -9.74
N VAL A 262 11.47 -7.05 -10.71
CA VAL A 262 11.80 -6.60 -12.07
C VAL A 262 10.94 -7.41 -13.02
N ASP A 263 9.70 -6.97 -13.18
CA ASP A 263 8.69 -7.63 -14.02
C ASP A 263 7.90 -6.61 -14.86
N GLY A 264 6.87 -7.05 -15.55
CA GLY A 264 6.05 -6.20 -16.41
C GLY A 264 5.33 -5.07 -15.68
N SER A 265 5.08 -5.20 -14.36
CA SER A 265 4.41 -4.17 -13.55
C SER A 265 5.30 -2.96 -13.27
N THR A 266 6.62 -3.17 -13.19
CA THR A 266 7.60 -2.10 -12.86
C THR A 266 7.97 -1.22 -14.05
N GLY A 267 7.59 -1.59 -15.28
CA GLY A 267 7.72 -0.76 -16.47
C GLY A 267 9.12 -0.15 -16.65
N THR A 268 9.22 1.17 -16.75
CA THR A 268 10.49 1.89 -16.93
C THR A 268 11.47 1.67 -15.77
N LEU A 269 10.98 1.50 -14.55
CA LEU A 269 11.83 1.25 -13.37
C LEU A 269 12.64 -0.04 -13.54
N ALA A 270 12.07 -1.09 -14.16
CA ALA A 270 12.80 -2.33 -14.45
C ALA A 270 14.13 -2.06 -15.19
N SER A 271 14.06 -1.26 -16.25
CA SER A 271 15.24 -0.87 -17.04
C SER A 271 16.23 -0.01 -16.25
N VAL A 272 15.74 0.83 -15.34
CA VAL A 272 16.59 1.66 -14.47
C VAL A 272 17.32 0.76 -13.46
N LEU A 273 16.63 -0.16 -12.79
CA LEU A 273 17.22 -1.11 -11.84
C LEU A 273 18.26 -2.04 -12.47
N GLN A 274 18.08 -2.38 -13.77
CA GLN A 274 19.07 -3.17 -14.52
C GLN A 274 20.35 -2.38 -14.81
N ARG A 275 20.24 -1.07 -15.08
CA ARG A 275 21.37 -0.20 -15.44
C ARG A 275 22.05 0.49 -14.26
N ASP A 276 21.37 0.58 -13.12
CA ASP A 276 21.90 1.19 -11.89
C ASP A 276 22.00 0.14 -10.76
N PRO A 277 23.12 -0.59 -10.67
CA PRO A 277 23.35 -1.55 -9.60
C PRO A 277 23.34 -0.92 -8.20
N ALA A 278 23.73 0.35 -8.07
CA ALA A 278 23.71 1.05 -6.80
C ALA A 278 22.29 1.33 -6.32
N LEU A 279 21.37 1.71 -7.23
CA LEU A 279 19.94 1.85 -6.92
C LEU A 279 19.34 0.50 -6.52
N ARG A 280 19.69 -0.56 -7.24
CA ARG A 280 19.23 -1.92 -6.92
C ARG A 280 19.68 -2.35 -5.52
N GLN A 281 20.96 -2.13 -5.16
CA GLN A 281 21.49 -2.42 -3.84
C GLN A 281 20.78 -1.62 -2.74
N ARG A 282 20.58 -0.31 -2.94
CA ARG A 282 19.83 0.54 -1.99
C ARG A 282 18.35 0.19 -1.88
N SER A 283 17.86 -0.63 -2.78
CA SER A 283 16.49 -1.15 -2.78
C SER A 283 16.38 -2.58 -2.23
N ASP A 284 17.51 -3.24 -1.94
CA ASP A 284 17.56 -4.58 -1.35
C ASP A 284 17.67 -4.49 0.18
N VAL A 285 16.67 -5.01 0.88
CA VAL A 285 16.56 -4.93 2.35
C VAL A 285 17.68 -5.72 3.03
N ALA A 286 18.05 -6.88 2.52
CA ALA A 286 19.13 -7.67 3.09
C ALA A 286 20.48 -6.97 2.93
N TRP A 287 20.71 -6.34 1.77
CA TRP A 287 21.90 -5.53 1.54
C TRP A 287 21.97 -4.33 2.48
N LEU A 288 20.85 -3.59 2.65
CA LEU A 288 20.76 -2.45 3.56
C LEU A 288 21.12 -2.85 4.99
N LEU A 289 20.49 -3.90 5.52
CA LEU A 289 20.72 -4.37 6.89
C LEU A 289 22.15 -4.85 7.15
N ARG A 290 22.83 -5.38 6.12
CA ARG A 290 24.23 -5.83 6.24
C ARG A 290 25.24 -4.72 6.09
N ASN A 291 25.01 -3.78 5.16
CA ASN A 291 26.02 -2.78 4.79
C ASN A 291 25.77 -1.41 5.42
N ARG A 292 24.55 -1.17 5.92
CA ARG A 292 24.13 0.05 6.63
C ARG A 292 23.28 -0.31 7.84
N PRO A 293 23.81 -1.15 8.77
CA PRO A 293 22.99 -1.65 9.86
C PRO A 293 22.46 -0.49 10.71
N PRO A 294 21.14 -0.48 10.99
CA PRO A 294 20.60 0.43 12.00
C PRO A 294 21.23 0.14 13.36
N ALA A 295 21.30 1.15 14.22
CA ALA A 295 21.74 0.95 15.61
C ALA A 295 20.91 -0.12 16.33
N ARG A 296 19.65 -0.27 15.95
CA ARG A 296 18.75 -1.33 16.41
C ARG A 296 17.84 -1.76 15.27
N THR A 297 17.99 -2.98 14.78
CA THR A 297 17.03 -3.60 13.87
C THR A 297 15.86 -4.16 14.67
N ARG A 298 14.64 -3.92 14.21
CA ARG A 298 13.41 -4.51 14.73
C ARG A 298 12.41 -4.72 13.59
N LEU A 299 12.58 -5.83 12.89
CA LEU A 299 11.82 -6.17 11.68
C LEU A 299 11.10 -7.50 11.86
N LEU A 300 9.77 -7.49 11.73
CA LEU A 300 8.96 -8.69 11.66
C LEU A 300 8.75 -9.07 10.19
N ALA A 301 9.06 -10.32 9.85
CA ALA A 301 8.82 -10.90 8.53
C ALA A 301 7.79 -12.02 8.64
N MET A 302 6.55 -11.73 8.26
CA MET A 302 5.44 -12.69 8.26
C MET A 302 5.30 -13.34 6.89
N SER A 303 5.17 -14.65 6.87
CA SER A 303 4.85 -15.43 5.66
C SER A 303 4.06 -16.70 6.00
N SER A 304 3.60 -17.38 4.96
CA SER A 304 2.83 -18.63 5.09
C SER A 304 3.26 -19.63 4.03
N PRO A 305 3.42 -20.91 4.39
CA PRO A 305 3.66 -21.97 3.40
C PRO A 305 2.57 -22.08 2.32
N ALA A 306 1.33 -21.68 2.62
CA ALA A 306 0.23 -21.67 1.67
C ALA A 306 0.31 -20.54 0.63
N ASP A 307 1.17 -19.53 0.85
CA ASP A 307 1.57 -18.52 -0.13
C ASP A 307 3.01 -18.82 -0.59
N ALA A 308 3.16 -19.76 -1.50
CA ALA A 308 4.45 -20.30 -1.88
C ALA A 308 5.46 -19.24 -2.33
N GLN A 309 5.02 -18.22 -3.04
CA GLN A 309 5.89 -17.15 -3.53
C GLN A 309 6.44 -16.30 -2.38
N SER A 310 5.57 -15.73 -1.53
CA SER A 310 6.06 -14.91 -0.41
C SER A 310 6.82 -15.75 0.62
N TRP A 311 6.44 -17.02 0.79
CA TRP A 311 7.18 -17.96 1.63
C TRP A 311 8.62 -18.12 1.15
N GLN A 312 8.82 -18.47 -0.13
CA GLN A 312 10.15 -18.63 -0.70
C GLN A 312 11.01 -17.37 -0.57
N LEU A 313 10.44 -16.19 -0.91
CA LEU A 313 11.15 -14.92 -0.82
C LEU A 313 11.50 -14.55 0.63
N THR A 314 10.62 -14.86 1.59
CA THR A 314 10.91 -14.67 3.01
C THR A 314 12.01 -15.61 3.50
N GLN A 315 12.00 -16.91 3.10
CA GLN A 315 13.08 -17.83 3.47
C GLN A 315 14.44 -17.42 2.89
N GLN A 316 14.47 -16.92 1.65
CA GLN A 316 15.68 -16.36 1.04
C GLN A 316 16.18 -15.16 1.83
N PHE A 317 15.31 -14.25 2.22
CA PHE A 317 15.66 -13.09 3.06
C PHE A 317 16.21 -13.52 4.42
N LEU A 318 15.54 -14.43 5.11
CA LEU A 318 15.99 -14.96 6.42
C LEU A 318 17.35 -15.67 6.30
N GLY A 319 17.57 -16.42 5.23
CA GLY A 319 18.86 -17.02 4.92
C GLY A 319 19.93 -15.97 4.67
N ALA A 320 19.61 -14.96 3.85
CA ALA A 320 20.51 -13.87 3.53
C ALA A 320 20.85 -13.00 4.76
N THR A 321 19.99 -12.89 5.75
CA THR A 321 20.18 -12.10 6.96
C THR A 321 20.52 -12.94 8.19
N LYS A 322 20.86 -14.21 8.01
CA LYS A 322 21.26 -15.11 9.10
C LYS A 322 22.40 -14.50 9.92
N GLY A 323 22.21 -14.49 11.23
CA GLY A 323 23.17 -13.90 12.19
C GLY A 323 22.97 -12.41 12.48
N LEU A 324 22.14 -11.69 11.72
CA LEU A 324 21.79 -10.32 12.06
C LEU A 324 20.73 -10.29 13.19
N PRO A 325 20.91 -9.45 14.22
CA PRO A 325 19.93 -9.36 15.31
C PRO A 325 18.66 -8.62 14.87
N GLY A 326 17.57 -8.85 15.62
CA GLY A 326 16.36 -8.03 15.53
C GLY A 326 15.41 -8.37 14.37
N ILE A 327 15.66 -9.44 13.62
CA ILE A 327 14.74 -9.97 12.61
C ILE A 327 13.92 -11.08 13.25
N THR A 328 12.60 -10.94 13.22
CA THR A 328 11.66 -11.86 13.85
C THR A 328 10.79 -12.51 12.77
N PRO A 329 10.94 -13.79 12.47
CA PRO A 329 10.01 -14.50 11.59
C PRO A 329 8.67 -14.71 12.28
N MET A 330 7.58 -14.59 11.53
CA MET A 330 6.23 -14.98 11.96
C MET A 330 5.61 -15.87 10.89
N VAL A 331 5.33 -17.11 11.25
CA VAL A 331 4.63 -18.04 10.37
C VAL A 331 3.14 -18.04 10.72
N VAL A 332 2.31 -17.98 9.68
CA VAL A 332 0.86 -18.18 9.78
C VAL A 332 0.50 -19.35 8.87
N ASP A 333 0.01 -20.42 9.47
CA ASP A 333 -0.35 -21.62 8.74
C ASP A 333 -1.60 -21.40 7.87
N ASN A 334 -1.63 -22.05 6.70
CA ASN A 334 -2.78 -22.06 5.79
C ASN A 334 -3.30 -20.68 5.34
N ALA A 335 -2.46 -19.66 5.40
CA ALA A 335 -2.79 -18.30 5.03
C ALA A 335 -2.37 -18.01 3.58
N GLY A 336 -3.33 -17.98 2.65
CA GLY A 336 -3.11 -17.51 1.28
C GLY A 336 -2.73 -16.02 1.25
N HIS A 337 -2.43 -15.49 0.06
CA HIS A 337 -2.11 -14.06 -0.15
C HIS A 337 -3.37 -13.20 -0.15
N THR A 338 -3.98 -13.02 1.02
CA THR A 338 -5.33 -12.44 1.15
C THR A 338 -5.46 -11.47 2.33
N TYR A 339 -6.44 -10.56 2.23
CA TYR A 339 -6.78 -9.67 3.36
C TYR A 339 -7.19 -10.44 4.62
N THR A 340 -7.74 -11.64 4.51
CA THR A 340 -8.06 -12.49 5.67
C THR A 340 -6.80 -12.85 6.44
N ALA A 341 -5.77 -13.32 5.75
CA ALA A 341 -4.48 -13.64 6.36
C ALA A 341 -3.85 -12.42 7.07
N TRP A 342 -3.85 -11.27 6.39
CA TRP A 342 -3.27 -10.05 6.95
C TRP A 342 -4.08 -9.51 8.14
N ARG A 343 -5.42 -9.59 8.10
CA ARG A 343 -6.29 -9.23 9.24
C ARG A 343 -6.03 -10.09 10.47
N GLU A 344 -5.81 -11.38 10.27
CA GLU A 344 -5.53 -12.32 11.37
C GLU A 344 -4.14 -12.10 11.97
N ALA A 345 -3.17 -11.74 11.13
CA ALA A 345 -1.82 -11.42 11.59
C ALA A 345 -1.72 -10.05 12.31
N LEU A 346 -2.63 -9.11 12.00
CA LEU A 346 -2.53 -7.72 12.42
C LEU A 346 -2.42 -7.51 13.94
N PRO A 347 -3.20 -8.20 14.82
CA PRO A 347 -3.06 -8.03 16.27
C PRO A 347 -1.65 -8.35 16.79
N ARG A 348 -1.08 -9.48 16.37
CA ARG A 348 0.28 -9.88 16.77
C ARG A 348 1.32 -8.90 16.21
N THR A 349 1.12 -8.43 14.99
CA THR A 349 1.98 -7.43 14.34
C THR A 349 1.97 -6.11 15.09
N LEU A 350 0.80 -5.57 15.43
CA LEU A 350 0.69 -4.33 16.21
C LEU A 350 1.30 -4.47 17.61
N THR A 351 1.10 -5.60 18.28
CA THR A 351 1.76 -5.89 19.57
C THR A 351 3.28 -5.90 19.40
N PHE A 352 3.81 -6.54 18.37
CA PHE A 352 5.25 -6.49 18.08
C PHE A 352 5.74 -5.06 17.88
N LEU A 353 5.09 -4.27 17.04
CA LEU A 353 5.54 -2.92 16.70
C LEU A 353 5.48 -1.94 17.88
N LEU A 354 4.47 -2.06 18.75
CA LEU A 354 4.17 -1.08 19.77
C LEU A 354 4.64 -1.49 21.18
N LYS A 355 5.25 -2.67 21.34
CA LYS A 355 5.72 -3.19 22.63
C LYS A 355 6.56 -2.20 23.43
N ASP A 356 7.45 -1.46 22.76
CA ASP A 356 8.35 -0.50 23.41
C ASP A 356 7.92 0.96 23.22
N ALA A 357 6.82 1.20 22.47
CA ALA A 357 6.35 2.55 22.17
C ALA A 357 5.70 3.24 23.40
N GLY A 358 5.37 2.49 24.43
CA GLY A 358 4.85 3.00 25.71
C GLY A 358 5.91 3.31 26.76
N ALA A 359 7.17 2.90 26.56
CA ALA A 359 8.24 3.25 27.45
C ALA A 359 8.53 4.77 27.34
N LYS A 360 8.33 5.49 28.43
CA LYS A 360 8.73 6.90 28.55
C LYS A 360 10.26 6.93 28.42
N GLY A 361 10.76 7.57 27.33
CA GLY A 361 12.16 7.92 27.23
C GLY A 361 12.52 9.04 28.18
#